data_85eef2b15b384ee7a6f054ba82fc04a4
#
_entry.id   85eef2b15b384ee7a6f054ba82fc04a4
#
_cell.length_a   1.000
_cell.length_b   1.000
_cell.length_c   1.000
_cell.angle_alpha   90.00
_cell.angle_beta   90.00
_cell.angle_gamma   90.00
#
_symmetry.space_group_name_H-M   'P 1'
#
loop_
_entity.id
_entity.type
_entity.pdbx_description
1 polymer ?
#
loop_
_entity_poly.entity_id
_entity_poly.type
_entity_poly.pdbx_seq_one_letter_code
_entity_poly.pdbx_strand_id
1 'polypeptide(L)'
;MLIAGSDIQEINRLKKQLSSEFEMKDLGAAKQILGMSIARNKETGTLKLSQAKYIRKVLEKFSMADAKPRSTPLGNQLKLSKAQSPKTEKDKEQMAKVPYASAVGSLMYAMVCTRPDIENPVFHVGPNLWFRLSVYLSFV
;
A
#
# COMPACT_ATOMS: atom_id res chain seq x y z
N MET A 1 -19.86 2.73 0.16
CA MET A 1 -20.19 1.34 -0.19
C MET A 1 -19.93 1.12 -1.68
N LEU A 2 -19.49 -0.07 -2.09
CA LEU A 2 -19.33 -0.49 -3.49
C LEU A 2 -20.31 -1.62 -3.76
N ILE A 3 -21.05 -1.54 -4.89
CA ILE A 3 -21.93 -2.59 -5.38
C ILE A 3 -21.38 -3.05 -6.72
N ALA A 4 -21.23 -4.35 -6.89
CA ALA A 4 -20.77 -4.97 -8.14
C ALA A 4 -21.64 -6.19 -8.46
N GLY A 5 -21.95 -6.39 -9.72
CA GLY A 5 -22.73 -7.49 -10.23
C GLY A 5 -22.72 -7.52 -11.76
N SER A 6 -23.16 -8.63 -12.34
CA SER A 6 -23.31 -8.81 -13.78
C SER A 6 -24.59 -8.19 -14.33
N ASP A 7 -25.68 -8.14 -13.52
CA ASP A 7 -26.96 -7.62 -13.92
C ASP A 7 -27.15 -6.18 -13.42
N ILE A 8 -27.28 -5.24 -14.37
CA ILE A 8 -27.49 -3.83 -14.08
C ILE A 8 -28.88 -3.55 -13.48
N GLN A 9 -29.90 -4.36 -13.79
CA GLN A 9 -31.25 -4.18 -13.26
C GLN A 9 -31.31 -4.53 -11.79
N GLU A 10 -30.66 -5.60 -11.38
CA GLU A 10 -30.49 -6.00 -9.97
C GLU A 10 -29.72 -4.95 -9.18
N ILE A 11 -28.64 -4.42 -9.74
CA ILE A 11 -27.86 -3.32 -9.12
C ILE A 11 -28.75 -2.09 -8.88
N ASN A 12 -29.53 -1.70 -9.89
CA ASN A 12 -30.42 -0.53 -9.79
C ASN A 12 -31.57 -0.76 -8.81
N ARG A 13 -32.11 -1.98 -8.73
CA ARG A 13 -33.10 -2.37 -7.73
C ARG A 13 -32.56 -2.23 -6.32
N LEU A 14 -31.38 -2.78 -6.07
CA LEU A 14 -30.71 -2.71 -4.77
C LEU A 14 -30.40 -1.25 -4.38
N LYS A 15 -29.94 -0.42 -5.32
CA LYS A 15 -29.70 1.01 -5.07
C LYS A 15 -30.98 1.72 -4.63
N LYS A 16 -32.12 1.44 -5.28
CA LYS A 16 -33.41 2.01 -4.90
C LYS A 16 -33.85 1.57 -3.50
N GLN A 17 -33.70 0.29 -3.17
CA GLN A 17 -34.03 -0.22 -1.83
C GLN A 17 -33.16 0.42 -0.75
N LEU A 18 -31.87 0.53 -0.98
CA LEU A 18 -30.95 1.18 -0.03
C LEU A 18 -31.25 2.67 0.14
N SER A 19 -31.62 3.37 -0.95
CA SER A 19 -31.95 4.79 -0.89
C SER A 19 -33.31 5.06 -0.21
N SER A 20 -34.21 4.07 -0.14
CA SER A 20 -35.47 4.22 0.61
C SER A 20 -35.29 4.05 2.11
N GLU A 21 -34.32 3.25 2.55
CA GLU A 21 -34.06 2.96 3.96
C GLU A 21 -32.98 3.87 4.57
N PHE A 22 -32.06 4.36 3.77
CA PHE A 22 -30.92 5.15 4.22
C PHE A 22 -30.76 6.42 3.36
N GLU A 23 -30.32 7.50 3.98
CA GLU A 23 -29.92 8.71 3.27
C GLU A 23 -28.61 8.45 2.48
N MET A 24 -28.74 8.07 1.22
CA MET A 24 -27.62 7.66 0.37
C MET A 24 -27.58 8.45 -0.94
N LYS A 25 -26.36 8.83 -1.36
CA LYS A 25 -26.08 9.43 -2.66
C LYS A 25 -25.43 8.43 -3.59
N ASP A 26 -26.02 8.22 -4.77
CA ASP A 26 -25.37 7.45 -5.83
C ASP A 26 -24.25 8.27 -6.46
N LEU A 27 -23.02 7.79 -6.35
CA LEU A 27 -21.83 8.41 -6.93
C LEU A 27 -21.52 7.93 -8.36
N GLY A 28 -22.39 7.09 -8.92
CA GLY A 28 -22.21 6.51 -10.26
C GLY A 28 -21.14 5.42 -10.32
N ALA A 29 -20.46 5.35 -11.47
CA ALA A 29 -19.41 4.34 -11.66
C ALA A 29 -18.23 4.54 -10.70
N ALA A 30 -17.82 3.46 -10.03
CA ALA A 30 -16.72 3.52 -9.09
C ALA A 30 -15.41 3.91 -9.79
N LYS A 31 -14.83 5.04 -9.38
CA LYS A 31 -13.54 5.55 -9.87
C LYS A 31 -12.42 5.37 -8.84
N GLN A 32 -12.79 5.20 -7.58
CA GLN A 32 -11.85 5.04 -6.48
C GLN A 32 -12.45 4.20 -5.35
N ILE A 33 -11.66 3.32 -4.77
CA ILE A 33 -12.03 2.52 -3.59
C ILE A 33 -10.78 2.28 -2.72
N LEU A 34 -10.92 2.49 -1.39
CA LEU A 34 -9.85 2.23 -0.41
C LEU A 34 -8.48 2.80 -0.83
N GLY A 35 -8.46 4.02 -1.37
CA GLY A 35 -7.22 4.66 -1.83
C GLY A 35 -6.70 4.20 -3.19
N MET A 36 -7.33 3.17 -3.80
CA MET A 36 -7.00 2.69 -5.14
C MET A 36 -7.85 3.41 -6.20
N SER A 37 -7.23 3.76 -7.31
CA SER A 37 -7.92 4.26 -8.50
C SER A 37 -8.38 3.09 -9.36
N ILE A 38 -9.60 3.18 -9.87
CA ILE A 38 -10.22 2.18 -10.75
C ILE A 38 -10.32 2.78 -12.15
N ALA A 39 -9.65 2.19 -13.13
CA ALA A 39 -9.82 2.50 -14.54
C ALA A 39 -10.46 1.30 -15.24
N ARG A 40 -11.59 1.53 -15.91
CA ARG A 40 -12.32 0.51 -16.65
C ARG A 40 -12.40 0.87 -18.12
N ASN A 41 -11.95 -0.03 -18.97
CA ASN A 41 -12.21 0.04 -20.41
C ASN A 41 -13.28 -1.02 -20.76
N LYS A 42 -14.46 -0.54 -21.19
CA LYS A 42 -15.58 -1.41 -21.54
C LYS A 42 -15.38 -2.11 -22.90
N GLU A 43 -14.68 -1.47 -23.83
CA GLU A 43 -14.41 -2.01 -25.16
C GLU A 43 -13.48 -3.21 -25.12
N THR A 44 -12.44 -3.12 -24.32
CA THR A 44 -11.46 -4.22 -24.15
C THR A 44 -11.78 -5.15 -22.98
N GLY A 45 -12.86 -4.88 -22.21
CA GLY A 45 -13.22 -5.64 -21.02
C GLY A 45 -12.20 -5.54 -19.88
N THR A 46 -11.33 -4.53 -19.90
CA THR A 46 -10.21 -4.42 -18.95
C THR A 46 -10.58 -3.60 -17.73
N LEU A 47 -10.22 -4.11 -16.54
CA LEU A 47 -10.27 -3.38 -15.27
C LEU A 47 -8.85 -3.23 -14.73
N LYS A 48 -8.42 -1.99 -14.50
CA LYS A 48 -7.09 -1.68 -13.95
C LYS A 48 -7.22 -0.98 -12.60
N LEU A 49 -6.57 -1.54 -11.57
CA LEU A 49 -6.42 -0.94 -10.25
C LEU A 49 -5.04 -0.30 -10.13
N SER A 50 -4.97 0.85 -9.46
CA SER A 50 -3.70 1.55 -9.24
C SER A 50 -3.67 2.21 -7.88
N GLN A 51 -2.58 2.02 -7.14
CA GLN A 51 -2.28 2.68 -5.87
C GLN A 51 -1.29 3.85 -6.00
N ALA A 52 -1.00 4.34 -7.20
CA ALA A 52 0.03 5.36 -7.43
C ALA A 52 -0.09 6.59 -6.50
N LYS A 53 -1.33 7.04 -6.21
CA LYS A 53 -1.57 8.16 -5.27
C LYS A 53 -1.23 7.79 -3.82
N TYR A 54 -1.57 6.57 -3.40
CA TYR A 54 -1.26 6.07 -2.07
C TYR A 54 0.25 5.93 -1.88
N ILE A 55 0.91 5.28 -2.83
CA ILE A 55 2.35 5.07 -2.84
C ILE A 55 3.10 6.40 -2.73
N ARG A 56 2.73 7.40 -3.53
CA ARG A 56 3.33 8.74 -3.46
C ARG A 56 3.20 9.35 -2.07
N LYS A 57 2.03 9.28 -1.44
CA LYS A 57 1.83 9.76 -0.06
C LYS A 57 2.69 9.01 0.95
N VAL A 58 2.91 7.72 0.76
CA VAL A 58 3.81 6.93 1.62
C VAL A 58 5.25 7.41 1.45
N LEU A 59 5.72 7.58 0.22
CA LEU A 59 7.07 8.09 -0.06
C LEU A 59 7.29 9.49 0.53
N GLU A 60 6.34 10.40 0.36
CA GLU A 60 6.37 11.75 0.95
C GLU A 60 6.43 11.69 2.47
N LYS A 61 5.59 10.86 3.10
CA LYS A 61 5.54 10.68 4.57
C LYS A 61 6.88 10.24 5.15
N PHE A 62 7.63 9.42 4.43
CA PHE A 62 8.94 8.91 4.86
C PHE A 62 10.13 9.67 4.24
N SER A 63 9.89 10.84 3.63
CA SER A 63 10.92 11.68 2.99
C SER A 63 11.71 10.95 1.88
N MET A 64 11.03 10.08 1.14
CA MET A 64 11.60 9.25 0.07
C MET A 64 11.09 9.63 -1.32
N ALA A 65 10.41 10.77 -1.48
CA ALA A 65 9.83 11.21 -2.75
C ALA A 65 10.85 11.32 -3.89
N ASP A 66 12.09 11.72 -3.56
CA ASP A 66 13.18 11.89 -4.53
C ASP A 66 14.12 10.68 -4.59
N ALA A 67 13.77 9.57 -3.93
CA ALA A 67 14.59 8.38 -3.92
C ALA A 67 14.63 7.72 -5.31
N LYS A 68 15.83 7.30 -5.74
CA LYS A 68 15.98 6.59 -7.01
C LYS A 68 15.40 5.18 -6.89
N PRO A 69 14.50 4.77 -7.79
CA PRO A 69 13.95 3.42 -7.79
C PRO A 69 15.04 2.37 -8.01
N ARG A 70 14.91 1.23 -7.35
CA ARG A 70 15.84 0.10 -7.46
C ARG A 70 15.07 -1.15 -7.85
N SER A 71 15.70 -2.03 -8.65
CA SER A 71 15.08 -3.26 -9.14
C SER A 71 15.22 -4.46 -8.20
N THR A 72 16.14 -4.41 -7.23
CA THR A 72 16.39 -5.48 -6.26
C THR A 72 16.24 -4.97 -4.83
N PRO A 73 15.29 -5.53 -4.05
CA PRO A 73 15.00 -5.07 -2.68
C PRO A 73 16.16 -5.26 -1.70
N LEU A 74 16.88 -6.36 -1.84
CA LEU A 74 18.01 -6.72 -1.00
C LEU A 74 19.16 -7.22 -1.88
N GLY A 75 20.32 -6.60 -1.75
CA GLY A 75 21.55 -7.20 -2.29
C GLY A 75 21.84 -8.53 -1.58
N ASN A 76 22.28 -9.54 -2.31
CA ASN A 76 22.65 -10.87 -1.77
C ASN A 76 23.68 -10.83 -0.64
N GLN A 77 24.34 -9.70 -0.43
CA GLN A 77 25.33 -9.47 0.61
C GLN A 77 24.74 -9.07 1.97
N LEU A 78 23.45 -8.73 2.03
CA LEU A 78 22.79 -8.27 3.25
C LEU A 78 22.22 -9.45 4.04
N LYS A 79 23.10 -10.15 4.76
CA LYS A 79 22.69 -11.18 5.73
C LYS A 79 22.16 -10.51 7.00
N LEU A 80 20.85 -10.64 7.23
CA LEU A 80 20.18 -10.13 8.41
C LEU A 80 20.39 -11.09 9.60
N SER A 81 20.79 -10.55 10.75
CA SER A 81 20.92 -11.35 11.96
C SER A 81 20.47 -10.57 13.21
N LYS A 82 20.05 -11.28 14.25
CA LYS A 82 19.75 -10.72 15.57
C LYS A 82 20.93 -9.93 16.17
N ALA A 83 22.16 -10.26 15.79
CA ALA A 83 23.36 -9.58 16.26
C ALA A 83 23.42 -8.09 15.89
N GLN A 84 22.67 -7.71 14.85
CA GLN A 84 22.57 -6.34 14.35
C GLN A 84 21.47 -5.50 15.04
N SER A 85 20.74 -6.07 16.02
CA SER A 85 19.73 -5.32 16.78
C SER A 85 20.38 -4.25 17.68
N PRO A 86 19.65 -3.17 17.99
CA PRO A 86 20.14 -2.10 18.87
C PRO A 86 20.46 -2.67 20.24
N LYS A 87 21.72 -2.54 20.68
CA LYS A 87 22.20 -3.09 21.94
C LYS A 87 22.39 -2.02 23.02
N THR A 88 22.72 -0.79 22.61
CA THR A 88 22.91 0.32 23.54
C THR A 88 21.61 1.08 23.76
N GLU A 89 21.46 1.74 24.91
CA GLU A 89 20.29 2.59 25.17
C GLU A 89 20.17 3.72 24.14
N LYS A 90 21.29 4.27 23.70
CA LYS A 90 21.34 5.29 22.65
C LYS A 90 20.76 4.77 21.32
N ASP A 91 21.09 3.53 20.94
CA ASP A 91 20.56 2.92 19.73
C ASP A 91 19.03 2.67 19.85
N LYS A 92 18.59 2.26 21.05
CA LYS A 92 17.16 2.05 21.33
C LYS A 92 16.38 3.38 21.27
N GLU A 93 16.92 4.44 21.83
CA GLU A 93 16.32 5.77 21.75
C GLU A 93 16.23 6.28 20.31
N GLN A 94 17.24 6.04 19.50
CA GLN A 94 17.21 6.36 18.07
C GLN A 94 16.13 5.54 17.33
N MET A 95 16.05 4.25 17.62
CA MET A 95 15.04 3.36 17.03
C MET A 95 13.62 3.73 17.45
N ALA A 96 13.41 4.19 18.68
CA ALA A 96 12.10 4.62 19.15
C ALA A 96 11.54 5.83 18.36
N LYS A 97 12.41 6.64 17.76
CA LYS A 97 12.01 7.78 16.91
C LYS A 97 11.58 7.35 15.50
N VAL A 98 11.88 6.13 15.10
CA VAL A 98 11.54 5.62 13.77
C VAL A 98 10.11 5.09 13.76
N PRO A 99 9.21 5.59 12.92
CA PRO A 99 7.82 5.13 12.84
C PRO A 99 7.71 3.77 12.12
N TYR A 100 8.37 2.75 12.68
CA TYR A 100 8.51 1.41 12.11
C TYR A 100 7.19 0.76 11.75
N ALA A 101 6.28 0.66 12.73
CA ALA A 101 5.00 0.01 12.54
C ALA A 101 4.18 0.68 11.42
N SER A 102 4.27 2.03 11.33
CA SER A 102 3.60 2.79 10.29
C SER A 102 4.19 2.50 8.90
N ALA A 103 5.51 2.37 8.80
CA ALA A 103 6.17 2.08 7.54
C ALA A 103 5.87 0.67 7.05
N VAL A 104 6.03 -0.34 7.91
CA VAL A 104 5.71 -1.74 7.59
C VAL A 104 4.23 -1.88 7.23
N GLY A 105 3.31 -1.30 8.01
CA GLY A 105 1.88 -1.33 7.69
C GLY A 105 1.55 -0.69 6.33
N SER A 106 2.22 0.41 5.98
CA SER A 106 2.05 1.06 4.67
C SER A 106 2.53 0.17 3.52
N LEU A 107 3.69 -0.48 3.68
CA LEU A 107 4.24 -1.42 2.69
C LEU A 107 3.37 -2.68 2.56
N MET A 108 2.92 -3.25 3.68
CA MET A 108 2.00 -4.40 3.67
C MET A 108 0.71 -4.08 2.93
N TYR A 109 0.14 -2.89 3.12
CA TYR A 109 -1.05 -2.48 2.38
C TYR A 109 -0.78 -2.36 0.87
N ALA A 110 0.35 -1.76 0.47
CA ALA A 110 0.74 -1.69 -0.93
C ALA A 110 0.91 -3.09 -1.55
N MET A 111 1.60 -3.98 -0.83
CA MET A 111 1.86 -5.37 -1.22
C MET A 111 0.57 -6.15 -1.48
N VAL A 112 -0.32 -6.17 -0.50
CA VAL A 112 -1.57 -6.95 -0.57
C VAL A 112 -2.50 -6.45 -1.67
N CYS A 113 -2.53 -5.14 -1.93
CA CYS A 113 -3.48 -4.57 -2.88
C CYS A 113 -3.01 -4.58 -4.33
N THR A 114 -1.74 -4.24 -4.61
CA THR A 114 -1.27 -4.05 -6.00
C THR A 114 0.19 -4.42 -6.26
N ARG A 115 1.02 -4.65 -5.22
CA ARG A 115 2.45 -4.86 -5.33
C ARG A 115 2.94 -6.13 -4.61
N PRO A 116 2.48 -7.34 -5.03
CA PRO A 116 2.94 -8.59 -4.43
C PRO A 116 4.45 -8.82 -4.60
N ASP A 117 5.09 -8.14 -5.54
CA ASP A 117 6.54 -8.18 -5.79
C ASP A 117 7.40 -7.69 -4.61
N ILE A 118 6.83 -6.91 -3.70
CA ILE A 118 7.53 -6.42 -2.50
C ILE A 118 7.34 -7.33 -1.27
N GLU A 119 6.80 -8.52 -1.41
CA GLU A 119 6.55 -9.46 -0.31
C GLU A 119 7.83 -9.85 0.43
N ASN A 120 8.82 -10.34 -0.28
CA ASN A 120 10.10 -10.76 0.32
C ASN A 120 10.77 -9.68 1.17
N PRO A 121 10.87 -8.44 0.70
CA PRO A 121 11.39 -7.34 1.50
C PRO A 121 10.66 -7.11 2.80
N VAL A 122 9.33 -7.11 2.78
CA VAL A 122 8.51 -6.77 3.94
C VAL A 122 8.67 -7.77 5.08
N PHE A 123 8.74 -9.08 4.78
CA PHE A 123 8.86 -10.12 5.79
C PHE A 123 10.29 -10.32 6.34
N HIS A 124 11.31 -9.91 5.59
CA HIS A 124 12.72 -10.04 6.04
C HIS A 124 13.24 -8.81 6.78
N VAL A 125 12.37 -7.87 7.11
CA VAL A 125 12.76 -6.65 7.83
C VAL A 125 12.93 -6.93 9.31
N GLY A 126 14.16 -7.18 9.72
CA GLY A 126 14.56 -7.32 11.12
C GLY A 126 14.85 -5.94 11.77
N PRO A 127 15.30 -5.94 13.04
CA PRO A 127 15.41 -4.74 13.89
C PRO A 127 16.39 -3.66 13.44
N ASN A 128 17.16 -3.85 12.37
CA ASN A 128 18.10 -2.85 11.83
C ASN A 128 17.50 -2.00 10.70
N LEU A 129 16.38 -1.46 10.95
CA LEU A 129 15.42 -0.96 9.99
C LEU A 129 15.79 0.33 9.28
N TRP A 130 16.54 1.21 9.91
CA TRP A 130 16.73 2.58 9.40
C TRP A 130 17.39 2.61 8.03
N PHE A 131 18.48 1.92 7.87
CA PHE A 131 19.18 1.85 6.58
C PHE A 131 18.36 1.09 5.50
N ARG A 132 17.39 0.30 5.92
CA ARG A 132 16.58 -0.57 5.08
C ARG A 132 15.25 0.03 4.64
N LEU A 133 14.63 0.80 5.50
CA LEU A 133 13.41 1.52 5.13
C LEU A 133 13.65 2.42 3.92
N SER A 134 14.82 3.07 3.85
CA SER A 134 15.19 3.88 2.70
C SER A 134 15.34 3.05 1.43
N VAL A 135 15.88 1.85 1.53
CA VAL A 135 16.01 0.94 0.38
C VAL A 135 14.63 0.43 -0.05
N TYR A 136 13.73 0.08 0.87
CA TYR A 136 12.40 -0.43 0.55
C TYR A 136 11.47 0.62 -0.03
N LEU A 137 11.47 1.81 0.50
CA LEU A 137 10.66 2.90 -0.03
C LEU A 137 11.13 3.34 -1.43
N SER A 138 12.39 3.08 -1.81
CA SER A 138 12.87 3.29 -3.18
C SER A 138 12.34 2.27 -4.19
N PHE A 139 11.68 1.21 -3.72
CA PHE A 139 11.06 0.16 -4.57
C PHE A 139 9.62 0.45 -4.93
N VAL A 140 8.97 1.28 -4.17
CA VAL A 140 7.57 1.63 -4.32
C VAL A 140 7.42 2.80 -5.25
#